data_7098499bea5c65cb8b2496484da0b986
#
_entry.id   7098499bea5c65cb8b2496484da0b986
#
_cell.length_a   1.000
_cell.length_b   1.000
_cell.length_c   1.000
_cell.angle_alpha   90.00
_cell.angle_beta   90.00
_cell.angle_gamma   90.00
#
_symmetry.space_group_name_H-M   'P 1'
#
loop_
_entity.id
_entity.type
_entity.pdbx_description
1 polymer ?
#
loop_
_entity_poly.entity_id
_entity_poly.type
_entity_poly.pdbx_seq_one_letter_code
_entity_poly.pdbx_strand_id
1 'polypeptide(L)'
;MTKRTRKVTKDLVFATDYCGVKSGRDTDKFQEMKLTPLPSQHISAPGIAESPLNLECKVKQVVELGSHDMFIAEILGVTVDDRYMDEKGTFHLNDAKLVSYSHGTYFELGEKIGTFGYSVRKDSKNKSKRSDTAKHTRRKAK
;
A
#
# COMPACT_ATOMS: atom_id res chain seq x y z
N MET A 1 8.47 21.57 6.13
CA MET A 1 9.12 20.26 5.99
C MET A 1 8.39 19.45 4.91
N THR A 2 9.11 18.79 4.03
CA THR A 2 8.53 17.93 2.99
C THR A 2 8.96 16.49 3.22
N LYS A 3 8.11 15.54 2.87
CA LYS A 3 8.39 14.10 2.97
C LYS A 3 7.88 13.40 1.71
N ARG A 4 8.50 12.28 1.39
CA ARG A 4 8.03 11.40 0.33
C ARG A 4 7.63 10.06 0.92
N THR A 5 6.45 9.58 0.55
CA THR A 5 5.93 8.26 0.91
C THR A 5 5.85 7.39 -0.34
N ARG A 6 6.10 6.10 -0.20
CA ARG A 6 6.15 5.14 -1.30
C ARG A 6 5.50 3.83 -0.91
N LYS A 7 5.09 3.06 -1.91
CA LYS A 7 4.59 1.70 -1.68
C LYS A 7 5.74 0.70 -1.81
N VAL A 8 5.81 -0.21 -0.85
CA VAL A 8 6.87 -1.23 -0.77
C VAL A 8 6.40 -2.49 -1.49
N THR A 9 7.23 -2.95 -2.42
CA THR A 9 7.05 -4.21 -3.13
C THR A 9 7.96 -5.28 -2.53
N LYS A 10 7.76 -6.54 -2.92
CA LYS A 10 8.61 -7.67 -2.52
C LYS A 10 10.10 -7.39 -2.77
N ASP A 11 10.43 -6.84 -3.93
CA ASP A 11 11.82 -6.58 -4.33
C ASP A 11 12.47 -5.46 -3.50
N LEU A 12 11.67 -4.58 -2.88
CA LEU A 12 12.11 -3.48 -2.03
C LEU A 12 12.11 -3.80 -0.52
N VAL A 13 11.71 -5.01 -0.10
CA VAL A 13 11.61 -5.36 1.34
C VAL A 13 12.96 -5.24 2.03
N PHE A 14 14.02 -5.78 1.45
CA PHE A 14 15.36 -5.71 2.04
C PHE A 14 15.82 -4.26 2.22
N ALA A 15 15.67 -3.43 1.18
CA ALA A 15 16.02 -2.01 1.26
C ALA A 15 15.14 -1.26 2.28
N THR A 16 13.87 -1.65 2.40
CA THR A 16 12.94 -1.04 3.37
C THR A 16 13.35 -1.34 4.80
N ASP A 17 13.64 -2.59 5.11
CA ASP A 17 14.11 -3.03 6.43
C ASP A 17 15.44 -2.36 6.78
N TYR A 18 16.43 -2.45 5.90
CA TYR A 18 17.73 -1.80 6.08
C TYR A 18 17.59 -0.31 6.36
N CYS A 19 16.80 0.40 5.57
CA CYS A 19 16.56 1.83 5.74
C CYS A 19 15.81 2.18 7.03
N GLY A 20 15.04 1.26 7.58
CA GLY A 20 14.37 1.40 8.87
C GLY A 20 15.31 1.27 10.06
N VAL A 21 16.32 0.41 9.94
CA VAL A 21 17.29 0.12 11.03
C VAL A 21 18.48 1.09 11.03
N LYS A 22 19.04 1.40 9.85
CA LYS A 22 20.22 2.26 9.72
C LYS A 22 19.87 3.74 9.73
N SER A 23 20.70 4.54 10.43
CA SER A 23 20.57 5.99 10.43
C SER A 23 21.04 6.60 9.12
N GLY A 24 20.26 7.54 8.55
CA GLY A 24 20.68 8.33 7.40
C GLY A 24 21.76 9.38 7.70
N ARG A 25 22.18 9.52 8.97
CA ARG A 25 23.32 10.37 9.36
C ARG A 25 24.67 9.74 9.01
N ASP A 26 24.70 8.39 9.05
CA ASP A 26 25.95 7.62 8.94
C ASP A 26 26.03 6.85 7.63
N THR A 27 24.96 6.86 6.82
CA THR A 27 24.83 5.97 5.67
C THR A 27 24.09 6.65 4.51
N ASP A 28 24.68 6.63 3.32
CA ASP A 28 23.97 6.95 2.08
C ASP A 28 23.13 5.74 1.66
N LYS A 29 21.84 5.80 1.99
CA LYS A 29 20.89 4.71 1.76
C LYS A 29 20.62 4.45 0.29
N PHE A 30 20.73 5.46 -0.59
CA PHE A 30 20.59 5.27 -2.03
C PHE A 30 21.75 4.45 -2.58
N GLN A 31 22.98 4.81 -2.19
CA GLN A 31 24.18 4.12 -2.64
C GLN A 31 24.25 2.68 -2.10
N GLU A 32 24.05 2.50 -0.78
CA GLU A 32 24.13 1.20 -0.11
C GLU A 32 23.08 0.20 -0.64
N MET A 33 21.86 0.67 -0.87
CA MET A 33 20.76 -0.18 -1.36
C MET A 33 20.65 -0.18 -2.88
N LYS A 34 21.59 0.46 -3.60
CA LYS A 34 21.60 0.58 -5.07
C LYS A 34 20.27 1.08 -5.63
N LEU A 35 19.66 2.06 -4.94
CA LEU A 35 18.40 2.66 -5.34
C LEU A 35 18.67 3.88 -6.22
N THR A 36 17.82 4.08 -7.23
CA THR A 36 17.91 5.20 -8.16
C THR A 36 17.08 6.37 -7.64
N PRO A 37 17.69 7.55 -7.34
CA PRO A 37 16.91 8.71 -6.94
C PRO A 37 16.08 9.23 -8.13
N LEU A 38 14.77 9.37 -7.90
CA LEU A 38 13.82 9.91 -8.86
C LEU A 38 13.56 11.39 -8.52
N PRO A 39 13.82 12.35 -9.43
CA PRO A 39 13.53 13.76 -9.20
C PRO A 39 12.04 13.97 -8.83
N SER A 40 11.79 14.88 -7.89
CA SER A 40 10.45 15.32 -7.51
C SER A 40 10.06 16.57 -8.28
N GLN A 41 8.76 16.78 -8.50
CA GLN A 41 8.23 17.96 -9.19
C GLN A 41 7.84 19.09 -8.21
N HIS A 42 7.36 18.74 -7.01
CA HIS A 42 6.79 19.71 -6.07
C HIS A 42 7.60 19.85 -4.77
N ILE A 43 8.59 18.97 -4.54
CA ILE A 43 9.38 18.94 -3.30
C ILE A 43 10.86 18.67 -3.61
N SER A 44 11.76 19.01 -2.68
CA SER A 44 13.20 18.76 -2.84
C SER A 44 13.62 17.31 -2.53
N ALA A 45 12.80 16.55 -1.80
CA ALA A 45 13.14 15.18 -1.43
C ALA A 45 12.96 14.24 -2.65
N PRO A 46 13.97 13.44 -3.03
CA PRO A 46 13.88 12.54 -4.17
C PRO A 46 12.94 11.36 -3.88
N GLY A 47 12.37 10.79 -4.94
CA GLY A 47 11.71 9.50 -4.93
C GLY A 47 12.69 8.34 -5.08
N ILE A 48 12.12 7.16 -5.26
CA ILE A 48 12.84 5.94 -5.65
C ILE A 48 12.24 5.46 -6.97
N ALA A 49 13.07 5.33 -8.00
CA ALA A 49 12.61 4.93 -9.33
C ALA A 49 12.07 3.49 -9.34
N GLU A 50 12.59 2.60 -8.49
CA GLU A 50 12.16 1.21 -8.36
C GLU A 50 10.80 1.06 -7.67
N SER A 51 10.26 2.12 -7.04
CA SER A 51 8.96 2.07 -6.37
C SER A 51 7.81 2.27 -7.36
N PRO A 52 6.78 1.41 -7.38
CA PRO A 52 5.64 1.52 -8.29
C PRO A 52 4.79 2.77 -8.05
N LEU A 53 4.89 3.35 -6.85
CA LEU A 53 4.13 4.55 -6.47
C LEU A 53 4.96 5.41 -5.54
N ASN A 54 5.12 6.68 -5.88
CA ASN A 54 5.72 7.70 -5.03
C ASN A 54 4.73 8.84 -4.79
N LEU A 55 4.60 9.27 -3.53
CA LEU A 55 3.75 10.39 -3.10
C LEU A 55 4.63 11.54 -2.64
N GLU A 56 4.49 12.71 -3.25
CA GLU A 56 5.16 13.95 -2.84
C GLU A 56 4.30 14.67 -1.79
N CYS A 57 4.83 14.83 -0.58
CA CYS A 57 4.04 15.27 0.55
C CYS A 57 4.62 16.52 1.21
N LYS A 58 3.74 17.48 1.58
CA LYS A 58 4.04 18.63 2.42
C LYS A 58 3.48 18.38 3.82
N VAL A 59 4.36 18.31 4.84
CA VAL A 59 3.94 18.13 6.23
C VAL A 59 3.15 19.33 6.70
N LYS A 60 1.93 19.10 7.18
CA LYS A 60 1.03 20.11 7.77
C LYS A 60 1.13 20.15 9.28
N GLN A 61 1.26 19.00 9.91
CA GLN A 61 1.32 18.87 11.36
C GLN A 61 2.24 17.72 11.75
N VAL A 62 2.93 17.89 12.87
CA VAL A 62 3.67 16.83 13.56
C VAL A 62 3.04 16.67 14.93
N VAL A 63 2.70 15.43 15.29
CA VAL A 63 2.18 15.10 16.63
C VAL A 63 3.22 14.21 17.31
N GLU A 64 3.77 14.71 18.42
CA GLU A 64 4.74 13.99 19.24
C GLU A 64 4.02 12.94 20.09
N LEU A 65 4.38 11.66 19.91
CA LEU A 65 3.78 10.53 20.63
C LEU A 65 4.77 9.85 21.60
N GLY A 66 5.83 10.55 21.97
CA GLY A 66 6.88 10.05 22.86
C GLY A 66 7.94 9.23 22.13
N SER A 67 7.72 7.97 21.86
CA SER A 67 8.68 7.11 21.15
C SER A 67 8.73 7.36 19.65
N HIS A 68 7.70 7.93 19.06
CA HIS A 68 7.54 8.19 17.63
C HIS A 68 6.78 9.49 17.38
N ASP A 69 7.01 10.09 16.23
CA ASP A 69 6.23 11.23 15.74
C ASP A 69 5.26 10.81 14.64
N MET A 70 4.02 11.29 14.71
CA MET A 70 3.04 11.13 13.64
C MET A 70 3.05 12.39 12.75
N PHE A 71 3.25 12.19 11.45
CA PHE A 71 3.23 13.26 10.45
C PHE A 71 1.91 13.27 9.69
N ILE A 72 1.19 14.37 9.75
CA ILE A 72 0.02 14.64 8.92
C ILE A 72 0.48 15.49 7.74
N ALA A 73 0.24 15.02 6.52
CA ALA A 73 0.77 15.67 5.32
C ALA A 73 -0.27 15.75 4.21
N GLU A 74 -0.17 16.82 3.43
CA GLU A 74 -0.90 17.04 2.18
C GLU A 74 -0.12 16.39 1.03
N ILE A 75 -0.79 15.65 0.16
CA ILE A 75 -0.22 15.08 -1.06
C ILE A 75 -0.24 16.19 -2.13
N LEU A 76 0.94 16.55 -2.64
CA LEU A 76 1.11 17.56 -3.69
C LEU A 76 1.24 16.93 -5.08
N GLY A 77 1.74 15.70 -5.16
CA GLY A 77 1.92 14.98 -6.41
C GLY A 77 2.00 13.47 -6.21
N VAL A 78 1.67 12.75 -7.26
CA VAL A 78 1.72 11.29 -7.31
C VAL A 78 2.46 10.88 -8.58
N THR A 79 3.48 10.06 -8.44
CA THR A 79 4.19 9.44 -9.56
C THR A 79 3.95 7.95 -9.51
N VAL A 80 3.52 7.37 -10.62
CA VAL A 80 3.28 5.93 -10.78
C VAL A 80 4.18 5.37 -11.86
N ASP A 81 4.46 4.09 -11.80
CA ASP A 81 5.21 3.35 -12.80
C ASP A 81 4.24 2.87 -13.90
N ASP A 82 4.54 3.25 -15.15
CA ASP A 82 3.70 2.96 -16.32
C ASP A 82 3.49 1.46 -16.56
N ARG A 83 4.38 0.60 -16.06
CA ARG A 83 4.22 -0.86 -16.13
C ARG A 83 2.94 -1.38 -15.46
N TYR A 84 2.38 -0.60 -14.55
CA TYR A 84 1.15 -0.91 -13.81
C TYR A 84 -0.04 -0.08 -14.26
N MET A 85 0.08 0.65 -15.40
CA MET A 85 -1.02 1.36 -16.04
C MET A 85 -1.58 0.54 -17.18
N ASP A 86 -2.91 0.48 -17.32
CA ASP A 86 -3.55 -0.12 -18.49
C ASP A 86 -3.77 0.92 -19.61
N GLU A 87 -4.18 0.44 -20.80
CA GLU A 87 -4.45 1.30 -21.96
C GLU A 87 -5.57 2.34 -21.73
N LYS A 88 -6.37 2.14 -20.69
CA LYS A 88 -7.46 3.05 -20.28
C LYS A 88 -7.02 4.07 -19.23
N GLY A 89 -5.74 4.06 -18.84
CA GLY A 89 -5.19 4.91 -17.80
C GLY A 89 -5.53 4.49 -16.36
N THR A 90 -5.94 3.23 -16.14
CA THR A 90 -6.20 2.70 -14.80
C THR A 90 -4.91 2.17 -14.18
N PHE A 91 -4.62 2.57 -12.96
CA PHE A 91 -3.46 2.11 -12.21
C PHE A 91 -3.77 0.83 -11.42
N HIS A 92 -3.07 -0.26 -11.73
CA HIS A 92 -3.22 -1.59 -11.13
C HIS A 92 -2.18 -1.85 -10.05
N LEU A 93 -2.24 -1.09 -8.95
CA LEU A 93 -1.25 -1.15 -7.85
C LEU A 93 -1.07 -2.56 -7.27
N ASN A 94 -2.12 -3.39 -7.26
CA ASN A 94 -2.05 -4.74 -6.69
C ASN A 94 -1.15 -5.70 -7.49
N ASP A 95 -0.90 -5.39 -8.78
CA ASP A 95 -0.04 -6.20 -9.64
C ASP A 95 1.46 -5.97 -9.32
N ALA A 96 1.76 -4.93 -8.55
CA ALA A 96 3.12 -4.58 -8.13
C ALA A 96 3.67 -5.44 -6.96
N LYS A 97 3.02 -6.55 -6.60
CA LYS A 97 3.44 -7.46 -5.51
C LYS A 97 3.76 -6.72 -4.22
N LEU A 98 2.79 -5.97 -3.73
CA LEU A 98 2.91 -5.22 -2.49
C LEU A 98 3.13 -6.14 -1.29
N VAL A 99 3.74 -5.58 -0.24
CA VAL A 99 3.95 -6.28 1.03
C VAL A 99 3.22 -5.58 2.16
N SER A 100 2.89 -6.36 3.18
CA SER A 100 2.38 -5.91 4.47
C SER A 100 3.40 -6.23 5.55
N TYR A 101 3.55 -5.32 6.52
CA TYR A 101 4.31 -5.56 7.74
C TYR A 101 3.34 -5.80 8.89
N SER A 102 3.45 -6.95 9.54
CA SER A 102 2.60 -7.32 10.67
C SER A 102 3.40 -8.14 11.68
N HIS A 103 3.32 -7.76 12.95
CA HIS A 103 3.96 -8.46 14.07
C HIS A 103 5.47 -8.76 13.85
N GLY A 104 6.23 -7.77 13.36
CA GLY A 104 7.66 -7.94 13.14
C GLY A 104 8.03 -8.76 11.89
N THR A 105 7.07 -9.06 11.01
CA THR A 105 7.27 -9.90 9.82
C THR A 105 6.68 -9.24 8.58
N TYR A 106 7.36 -9.40 7.45
CA TYR A 106 6.89 -8.96 6.14
C TYR A 106 6.14 -10.10 5.44
N PHE A 107 4.99 -9.79 4.84
CA PHE A 107 4.13 -10.72 4.10
C PHE A 107 3.82 -10.15 2.72
N GLU A 108 3.77 -11.01 1.70
CA GLU A 108 3.14 -10.63 0.43
C GLU A 108 1.62 -10.50 0.62
N LEU A 109 0.99 -9.59 -0.13
CA LEU A 109 -0.47 -9.56 -0.19
C LEU A 109 -0.95 -10.83 -0.90
N GLY A 110 -1.93 -11.49 -0.31
CA GLY A 110 -2.54 -12.69 -0.86
C GLY A 110 -3.56 -12.40 -1.97
N GLU A 111 -4.39 -13.42 -2.26
CA GLU A 111 -5.42 -13.33 -3.28
C GLU A 111 -6.47 -12.27 -2.96
N LYS A 112 -7.10 -11.74 -4.00
CA LYS A 112 -8.21 -10.79 -3.90
C LYS A 112 -9.43 -11.46 -3.29
N ILE A 113 -9.84 -11.04 -2.11
CA ILE A 113 -11.01 -11.57 -1.39
C ILE A 113 -12.32 -10.82 -1.67
N GLY A 114 -12.25 -9.64 -2.28
CA GLY A 114 -13.43 -8.84 -2.59
C GLY A 114 -13.10 -7.49 -3.22
N THR A 115 -14.14 -6.75 -3.58
CA THR A 115 -14.03 -5.36 -4.04
C THR A 115 -14.84 -4.46 -3.14
N PHE A 116 -14.57 -3.15 -3.14
CA PHE A 116 -15.36 -2.20 -2.38
C PHE A 116 -16.87 -2.40 -2.62
N GLY A 117 -17.63 -2.50 -1.54
CA GLY A 117 -19.07 -2.71 -1.58
C GLY A 117 -19.53 -4.15 -1.90
N TYR A 118 -18.63 -5.15 -1.97
CA TYR A 118 -19.03 -6.52 -2.29
C TYR A 118 -20.01 -7.11 -1.28
N SER A 119 -19.94 -6.72 -0.02
CA SER A 119 -20.83 -7.22 1.06
C SER A 119 -22.29 -6.78 0.93
N VAL A 120 -22.54 -5.66 0.25
CA VAL A 120 -23.89 -5.08 0.06
C VAL A 120 -24.42 -5.23 -1.35
N ARG A 121 -23.65 -5.83 -2.27
CA ARG A 121 -24.11 -6.14 -3.63
C ARG A 121 -25.21 -7.20 -3.57
N LYS A 122 -26.34 -6.92 -4.19
CA LYS A 122 -27.42 -7.89 -4.39
C LYS A 122 -27.00 -8.88 -5.47
N ASP A 123 -26.36 -9.99 -5.08
CA ASP A 123 -26.10 -11.08 -6.01
C ASP A 123 -27.43 -11.78 -6.35
N SER A 124 -27.81 -11.75 -7.59
CA SER A 124 -28.95 -12.51 -8.12
C SER A 124 -28.79 -14.03 -7.93
N LYS A 125 -27.56 -14.51 -7.70
CA LYS A 125 -27.24 -15.94 -7.48
C LYS A 125 -27.37 -16.41 -6.02
N ASN A 126 -27.44 -15.52 -5.04
CA ASN A 126 -27.53 -15.91 -3.63
C ASN A 126 -28.97 -16.13 -3.10
N LYS A 127 -30.00 -15.85 -3.94
CA LYS A 127 -31.38 -16.15 -3.56
C LYS A 127 -31.70 -17.65 -3.51
N SER A 128 -31.02 -18.49 -4.30
CA SER A 128 -31.27 -19.93 -4.32
C SER A 128 -30.73 -20.66 -3.09
N LYS A 129 -29.55 -20.28 -2.57
CA LYS A 129 -28.93 -20.95 -1.41
C LYS A 129 -29.60 -20.63 -0.07
N ARG A 130 -30.21 -19.43 0.08
CA ARG A 130 -30.93 -19.08 1.33
C ARG A 130 -32.32 -19.73 1.43
N SER A 131 -32.95 -20.08 0.31
CA SER A 131 -34.26 -20.77 0.31
C SER A 131 -34.17 -22.24 0.74
N ASP A 132 -33.03 -22.90 0.45
CA ASP A 132 -32.86 -24.33 0.78
C ASP A 132 -32.47 -24.55 2.24
N THR A 133 -31.72 -23.65 2.87
CA THR A 133 -31.37 -23.73 4.29
C THR A 133 -32.61 -23.48 5.18
N ALA A 134 -33.49 -22.55 4.79
CA ALA A 134 -34.71 -22.25 5.54
C ALA A 134 -35.76 -23.41 5.48
N LYS A 135 -35.76 -24.20 4.41
CA LYS A 135 -36.64 -25.38 4.29
C LYS A 135 -36.16 -26.57 5.11
N HIS A 136 -34.85 -26.69 5.34
CA HIS A 136 -34.31 -27.83 6.10
C HIS A 136 -34.47 -27.68 7.59
N THR A 137 -34.50 -26.46 8.12
CA THR A 137 -34.67 -26.17 9.57
C THR A 137 -36.12 -26.35 10.01
N ARG A 138 -37.12 -26.20 9.12
CA ARG A 138 -38.55 -26.40 9.45
C ARG A 138 -39.00 -27.87 9.50
N ARG A 139 -38.20 -28.84 9.02
CA ARG A 139 -38.55 -30.27 9.03
C ARG A 139 -38.08 -31.02 10.28
N LYS A 140 -37.30 -30.42 11.19
CA LYS A 140 -36.81 -31.04 12.41
C LYS A 140 -37.54 -30.59 13.70
N ALA A 141 -38.61 -29.81 13.59
CA ALA A 141 -39.45 -29.37 14.72
C ALA A 141 -40.88 -29.88 14.55
N LYS A 142 -41.05 -31.22 14.50
CA LYS A 142 -42.29 -31.94 14.76
C LYS A 142 -41.95 -33.27 15.41
#